data_bb1cfc977e741fee1fe309e65372e1cf
#
_entry.id   bb1cfc977e741fee1fe309e65372e1cf
#
_cell.length_a   1.000
_cell.length_b   1.000
_cell.length_c   1.000
_cell.angle_alpha   90.00
_cell.angle_beta   90.00
_cell.angle_gamma   90.00
#
_symmetry.space_group_name_H-M   'P 1'
#
loop_
_entity.id
_entity.type
_entity.pdbx_description
1 polymer ?
#
loop_
_entity_poly.entity_id
_entity_poly.type
_entity_poly.pdbx_seq_one_letter_code
_entity_poly.pdbx_strand_id
1 'polypeptide(L)' 'MACFNVFQIDSGYWWDGKVSQDKEFAAILKTSNFKEQEVFKKLKELHPYSVPAIFSVEIKTVDANYKQWLEESLSNTDNQ' A
#
# COMPACT_ATOMS: atom_id res chain seq x y z
N MET A 1 -1.40 -10.00 -0.89
CA MET A 1 -1.63 -9.14 0.27
C MET A 1 -2.80 -9.63 1.09
N ALA A 2 -2.80 -9.37 2.39
CA ALA A 2 -3.84 -9.88 3.29
C ALA A 2 -5.10 -9.03 3.29
N CYS A 3 -4.95 -7.71 3.34
CA CYS A 3 -6.08 -6.79 3.30
C CYS A 3 -5.63 -5.42 2.84
N PHE A 4 -6.61 -4.59 2.51
CA PHE A 4 -6.33 -3.22 2.11
C PHE A 4 -7.42 -2.29 2.62
N ASN A 5 -7.04 -1.03 2.81
CA ASN A 5 -7.96 0.05 3.15
C ASN A 5 -7.80 1.15 2.12
N VAL A 6 -8.91 1.66 1.63
CA VAL A 6 -8.91 2.76 0.65
C VAL A 6 -9.68 3.93 1.24
N PHE A 7 -9.10 5.12 1.13
CA PHE A 7 -9.75 6.32 1.65
C PHE A 7 -9.46 7.53 0.76
N GLN A 8 -10.39 8.45 0.78
CA GLN A 8 -10.27 9.68 -0.01
C GLN A 8 -9.46 10.71 0.78
N ILE A 9 -8.54 11.39 0.09
CA ILE A 9 -7.69 12.41 0.70
C ILE A 9 -7.67 13.67 -0.16
N ASP A 10 -7.35 14.80 0.47
CA ASP A 10 -7.01 16.03 -0.21
C ASP A 10 -5.50 16.17 -0.18
N SER A 11 -4.87 16.29 -1.34
CA SER A 11 -3.42 16.35 -1.46
C SER A 11 -2.95 17.73 -1.90
N GLY A 12 -1.86 18.20 -1.31
CA GLY A 12 -1.20 19.43 -1.73
C GLY A 12 0.27 19.15 -1.98
N TYR A 13 0.80 19.63 -3.11
CA TYR A 13 2.20 19.35 -3.47
C TYR A 13 2.75 20.43 -4.40
N TRP A 14 4.08 20.48 -4.47
CA TRP A 14 4.76 21.35 -5.41
C TRP A 14 4.73 20.76 -6.80
N TRP A 15 4.24 21.56 -7.73
CA TRP A 15 4.23 21.19 -9.14
C TRP A 15 4.37 22.44 -9.98
N ASP A 16 5.36 22.44 -10.88
CA ASP A 16 5.58 23.55 -11.81
C ASP A 16 5.71 24.91 -11.11
N GLY A 17 6.49 24.95 -10.02
CA GLY A 17 6.79 26.17 -9.29
C GLY A 17 5.69 26.72 -8.39
N LYS A 18 4.64 25.94 -8.16
CA LYS A 18 3.53 26.36 -7.30
C LYS A 18 2.91 25.17 -6.58
N VAL A 19 2.05 25.47 -5.60
CA VAL A 19 1.33 24.42 -4.86
C VAL A 19 0.11 24.02 -5.66
N SER A 20 0.05 22.72 -5.99
CA SER A 20 -1.13 22.13 -6.63
C SER A 20 -1.93 21.36 -5.58
N GLN A 21 -3.24 21.34 -5.73
CA GLN A 21 -4.14 20.63 -4.82
C GLN A 21 -5.07 19.73 -5.62
N ASP A 22 -5.19 18.48 -5.18
CA ASP A 22 -6.05 17.49 -5.83
C ASP A 22 -6.76 16.64 -4.81
N LYS A 23 -7.88 16.07 -5.22
CA LYS A 23 -8.55 15.03 -4.47
C LYS A 23 -8.06 13.69 -5.02
N GLU A 24 -7.63 12.82 -4.13
CA GLU A 24 -7.05 11.54 -4.50
C GLU A 24 -7.58 10.43 -3.61
N PHE A 25 -7.29 9.20 -4.00
CA PHE A 25 -7.51 8.04 -3.15
C PHE A 25 -6.17 7.55 -2.67
N ALA A 26 -6.09 7.22 -1.39
CA ALA A 26 -4.91 6.56 -0.83
C ALA A 26 -5.31 5.16 -0.42
N ALA A 27 -4.36 4.24 -0.49
CA ALA A 27 -4.59 2.87 -0.08
C ALA A 27 -3.47 2.40 0.83
N ILE A 28 -3.87 1.68 1.88
CA ILE A 28 -2.94 0.99 2.76
C ILE A 28 -3.11 -0.50 2.49
N LEU A 29 -2.04 -1.14 2.06
CA LEU A 29 -2.03 -2.57 1.77
C LEU A 29 -1.18 -3.27 2.82
N LYS A 30 -1.71 -4.33 3.39
CA LYS A 30 -1.03 -5.07 4.45
C LYS A 30 -0.56 -6.40 3.91
N THR A 31 0.74 -6.65 4.02
CA THR A 31 1.38 -7.85 3.50
C THR A 31 2.60 -8.20 4.35
N SER A 32 3.26 -9.28 4.02
CA SER A 32 4.48 -9.71 4.70
C SER A 32 5.71 -9.20 3.97
N ASN A 33 6.85 -9.23 4.66
CA ASN A 33 8.13 -8.88 4.04
C ASN A 33 8.45 -9.74 2.83
N PHE A 34 7.99 -10.99 2.84
CA PHE A 34 8.15 -11.92 1.72
C PHE A 34 7.47 -11.43 0.46
N LYS A 35 6.33 -10.78 0.61
CA LYS A 35 5.49 -10.38 -0.50
C LYS A 35 5.71 -8.93 -0.93
N GLU A 36 6.49 -8.19 -0.18
CA GLU A 36 6.70 -6.75 -0.41
C GLU A 36 7.11 -6.45 -1.86
N GLN A 37 8.11 -7.15 -2.37
CA GLN A 37 8.62 -6.90 -3.72
C GLN A 37 7.58 -7.18 -4.79
N GLU A 38 6.84 -8.27 -4.66
CA GLU A 38 5.77 -8.62 -5.60
C GLU A 38 4.65 -7.59 -5.61
N VAL A 39 4.21 -7.16 -4.43
CA VAL A 39 3.16 -6.17 -4.29
C VAL A 39 3.61 -4.84 -4.87
N PHE A 40 4.82 -4.42 -4.55
CA PHE A 40 5.38 -3.17 -5.05
C PHE A 40 5.43 -3.15 -6.57
N LYS A 41 5.93 -4.23 -7.17
CA LYS A 41 6.02 -4.36 -8.62
C LYS A 41 4.64 -4.29 -9.28
N LYS A 42 3.67 -5.00 -8.71
CA LYS A 42 2.32 -5.01 -9.25
C LYS A 42 1.64 -3.65 -9.16
N LEU A 43 1.82 -2.96 -8.04
CA LEU A 43 1.29 -1.62 -7.86
C LEU A 43 1.88 -0.65 -8.88
N LYS A 44 3.18 -0.75 -9.12
CA LYS A 44 3.85 0.10 -10.09
C LYS A 44 3.33 -0.14 -11.51
N GLU A 45 3.07 -1.39 -11.86
CA GLU A 45 2.50 -1.74 -13.17
C GLU A 45 1.10 -1.17 -13.35
N LEU A 46 0.28 -1.16 -12.29
CA LEU A 46 -1.11 -0.73 -12.35
C LEU A 46 -1.28 0.77 -12.20
N HIS A 47 -0.27 1.47 -11.71
CA HIS A 47 -0.37 2.90 -11.41
C HIS A 47 -0.35 3.72 -12.70
N PRO A 48 -1.27 4.70 -12.85
CA PRO A 48 -1.37 5.47 -14.09
C PRO A 48 -0.32 6.55 -14.26
N TYR A 49 0.41 6.91 -13.20
CA TYR A 49 1.38 7.99 -13.26
C TYR A 49 2.79 7.47 -13.50
N SER A 50 3.62 8.30 -14.16
CA SER A 50 5.03 7.97 -14.40
C SER A 50 5.86 8.02 -13.12
N VAL A 51 5.46 8.85 -12.14
CA VAL A 51 6.12 8.96 -10.85
C VAL A 51 5.10 8.66 -9.75
N PRO A 52 4.83 7.39 -9.48
CA PRO A 52 3.83 7.02 -8.49
C PRO A 52 4.32 7.19 -7.06
N ALA A 53 3.44 7.63 -6.17
CA ALA A 53 3.74 7.72 -4.75
C ALA A 53 3.51 6.34 -4.10
N ILE A 54 4.44 5.45 -4.33
CA ILE A 54 4.41 4.09 -3.79
C ILE A 54 5.62 3.91 -2.87
N PHE A 55 5.36 3.56 -1.62
CA PHE A 55 6.43 3.26 -0.67
C PHE A 55 5.91 2.29 0.37
N SER A 56 6.81 1.61 1.05
CA SER A 56 6.44 0.69 2.12
C SER A 56 7.02 1.13 3.44
N VAL A 57 6.33 0.79 4.51
CA VAL A 57 6.82 1.01 5.87
C VAL A 57 6.73 -0.28 6.65
N GLU A 58 7.71 -0.53 7.49
CA GLU A 58 7.71 -1.71 8.33
C GLU A 58 6.91 -1.43 9.60
N ILE A 59 6.05 -2.38 9.98
CA ILE A 59 5.29 -2.28 11.22
C ILE A 59 6.20 -2.75 12.36
N LYS A 60 6.51 -1.84 13.27
CA LYS A 60 7.41 -2.14 14.37
C LYS A 60 6.74 -3.02 15.43
N THR A 61 5.49 -2.70 15.76
CA THR A 61 4.74 -3.41 16.80
C THR A 61 3.34 -3.71 16.30
N VAL A 62 2.91 -4.94 16.48
CA VAL A 62 1.60 -5.38 16.04
C VAL A 62 1.01 -6.34 17.07
N ASP A 63 -0.30 -6.25 17.25
CA ASP A 63 -1.02 -7.17 18.13
C ASP A 63 -0.84 -8.62 17.66
N ALA A 64 -0.57 -9.53 18.58
CA ALA A 64 -0.26 -10.91 18.26
C ALA A 64 -1.38 -11.63 17.52
N ASN A 65 -2.62 -11.39 17.93
CA ASN A 65 -3.78 -12.01 17.28
C ASN A 65 -3.97 -11.48 15.86
N TYR A 66 -3.76 -10.18 15.68
CA TYR A 66 -3.85 -9.57 14.37
C TYR A 66 -2.75 -10.09 13.43
N LYS A 67 -1.54 -10.22 13.95
CA LYS A 67 -0.41 -10.75 13.20
C LYS A 67 -0.68 -12.18 12.73
N GLN A 68 -1.22 -13.01 13.61
CA GLN A 68 -1.57 -14.39 13.28
C GLN A 68 -2.62 -14.44 12.16
N TRP A 69 -3.66 -13.64 12.28
CA TRP A 69 -4.70 -13.55 11.24
C TRP A 69 -4.10 -13.13 9.90
N LEU A 70 -3.22 -12.14 9.94
CA LEU A 70 -2.58 -11.60 8.73
C LEU A 70 -1.74 -12.67 8.04
N GLU A 71 -0.93 -13.41 8.80
CA GLU A 71 -0.10 -14.49 8.27
C GLU A 71 -0.93 -15.62 7.68
N GLU A 72 -1.99 -16.00 8.36
CA GLU A 72 -2.91 -17.03 7.87
C GLU A 72 -3.61 -16.60 6.58
N SER A 73 -4.02 -15.33 6.52
CA SER A 73 -4.67 -14.79 5.32
C SER A 73 -3.72 -14.77 4.13
N LEU A 74 -2.45 -14.45 4.36
CA LEU A 74 -1.45 -14.46 3.30
C LEU A 74 -1.19 -15.87 2.78
N SER A 75 -1.13 -16.86 3.67
CA SER A 75 -0.95 -18.26 3.28
C SER A 75 -2.11 -18.78 2.44
N ASN A 76 -3.33 -18.43 2.82
CA ASN A 76 -4.53 -18.80 2.07
C ASN A 76 -4.55 -18.14 0.69
N THR A 77 -4.13 -16.91 0.62
CA THR A 77 -4.07 -16.17 -0.64
C THR A 77 -3.05 -16.79 -1.60
N ASP A 78 -1.93 -17.28 -1.06
CA ASP A 78 -0.89 -17.89 -1.86
C ASP A 78 -1.32 -19.21 -2.50
N ASN A 79 -2.32 -19.88 -1.92
CA ASN A 79 -2.83 -21.16 -2.41
C ASN A 79 -3.92 -21.00 -3.47
N GLN A 80 -4.25 -19.78 -3.83
CA GLN A 80 -5.21 -19.45 -4.89
C GLN A 80 -4.50 -19.02 -6.19
#